data_3d021ed2e6634fa34637b408fdd143f1
#
_entry.id   3d021ed2e6634fa34637b408fdd143f1
#
_cell.length_a   1.000
_cell.length_b   1.000
_cell.length_c   1.000
_cell.angle_alpha   90.00
_cell.angle_beta   90.00
_cell.angle_gamma   90.00
#
_symmetry.space_group_name_H-M   'P 1'
#
loop_
_entity.id
_entity.type
_entity.pdbx_description
1 polymer ?
#
loop_
_entity_poly.entity_id
_entity_poly.type
_entity_poly.pdbx_seq_one_letter_code
_entity_poly.pdbx_strand_id
1 'polypeptide(L)'
;MLYERWRQVARVCPDAIALRDLASDRQWTFRELDRESERDGEEGPIAFPRGVCADFVLTVLRAWRRGQVVCPLESDQSPPDIKAPPPEGVAHFKTTSATTGVPRMIAFTASQLMADAESVVATMGLRPDWPNVGVISLAHSYGFSNLVLPLLLHGIPLILVPAPLPELVKRAAALERNVTLAAVPALWRTWHDADAIPSSVRLAITAGAPLPLALEQSVFALRGLKIHNFYGSSECGGIAYDATAGPRTESSCVGAPMKGVSLSLAEDGCLEVRSPAVGMT
;
A
#
# COMPACT_ATOMS: atom_id res chain seq x y z
N MET A 1 -3.03 -8.41 18.39
CA MET A 1 -2.70 -6.97 18.12
C MET A 1 -3.26 -6.51 16.76
N LEU A 2 -2.78 -7.01 15.59
CA LEU A 2 -3.29 -6.55 14.28
C LEU A 2 -4.75 -6.91 14.06
N TYR A 3 -5.14 -8.14 14.34
CA TYR A 3 -6.54 -8.58 14.18
C TYR A 3 -7.50 -7.89 15.14
N GLU A 4 -7.10 -7.61 16.39
CA GLU A 4 -7.89 -6.81 17.32
C GLU A 4 -8.09 -5.38 16.81
N ARG A 5 -7.05 -4.78 16.20
CA ARG A 5 -7.17 -3.46 15.56
C ARG A 5 -8.16 -3.49 14.41
N TRP A 6 -8.07 -4.51 13.54
CA TRP A 6 -9.08 -4.73 12.49
C TRP A 6 -10.51 -4.80 13.06
N ARG A 7 -10.72 -5.61 14.11
CA ARG A 7 -12.03 -5.74 14.76
C ARG A 7 -12.56 -4.40 15.29
N GLN A 8 -11.70 -3.54 15.78
CA GLN A 8 -12.07 -2.19 16.19
C GLN A 8 -12.51 -1.35 14.99
N VAL A 9 -11.74 -1.36 13.91
CA VAL A 9 -12.07 -0.66 12.66
C VAL A 9 -13.40 -1.13 12.10
N ALA A 10 -13.62 -2.44 11.98
CA ALA A 10 -14.85 -3.01 11.44
C ALA A 10 -16.11 -2.65 12.25
N ARG A 11 -15.97 -2.38 13.54
CA ARG A 11 -17.08 -1.97 14.43
C ARG A 11 -17.47 -0.49 14.29
N VAL A 12 -16.59 0.36 13.78
CA VAL A 12 -16.85 1.82 13.68
C VAL A 12 -17.90 2.10 12.61
N CYS A 13 -17.76 1.49 11.43
CA CYS A 13 -18.70 1.67 10.31
C CYS A 13 -19.05 0.31 9.68
N PRO A 14 -19.75 -0.59 10.40
CA PRO A 14 -19.92 -1.99 9.99
C PRO A 14 -20.64 -2.16 8.65
N ASP A 15 -21.56 -1.28 8.32
CA ASP A 15 -22.40 -1.36 7.11
C ASP A 15 -21.83 -0.54 5.93
N ALA A 16 -20.75 0.21 6.14
CA ALA A 16 -20.04 0.89 5.06
C ALA A 16 -19.27 -0.12 4.18
N ILE A 17 -19.14 0.18 2.89
CA ILE A 17 -18.33 -0.62 1.98
C ILE A 17 -16.85 -0.49 2.36
N ALA A 18 -16.21 -1.63 2.61
CA ALA A 18 -14.79 -1.74 2.92
C ALA A 18 -13.96 -2.09 1.69
N LEU A 19 -14.45 -3.02 0.89
CA LEU A 19 -13.72 -3.58 -0.23
C LEU A 19 -14.65 -3.77 -1.43
N ARG A 20 -14.17 -3.37 -2.61
CA ARG A 20 -14.75 -3.74 -3.91
C ARG A 20 -13.71 -4.44 -4.75
N ASP A 21 -14.09 -5.52 -5.40
CA ASP A 21 -13.23 -6.28 -6.31
C ASP A 21 -13.87 -6.29 -7.70
N LEU A 22 -13.28 -5.51 -8.63
CA LEU A 22 -13.82 -5.36 -9.98
C LEU A 22 -13.61 -6.60 -10.86
N ALA A 23 -12.70 -7.51 -10.48
CA ALA A 23 -12.52 -8.76 -11.22
C ALA A 23 -13.68 -9.73 -11.00
N SER A 24 -14.19 -9.80 -9.76
CA SER A 24 -15.30 -10.67 -9.39
C SER A 24 -16.66 -9.96 -9.38
N ASP A 25 -16.68 -8.65 -9.60
CA ASP A 25 -17.84 -7.77 -9.50
C ASP A 25 -18.55 -7.87 -8.13
N ARG A 26 -17.76 -8.09 -7.06
CA ARG A 26 -18.23 -8.24 -5.69
C ARG A 26 -17.78 -7.10 -4.81
N GLN A 27 -18.56 -6.86 -3.77
CA GLN A 27 -18.22 -5.89 -2.72
C GLN A 27 -18.53 -6.49 -1.34
N TRP A 28 -17.83 -5.95 -0.34
CA TRP A 28 -18.02 -6.33 1.07
C TRP A 28 -18.10 -5.08 1.91
N THR A 29 -19.06 -5.06 2.82
CA THR A 29 -19.06 -4.14 3.96
C THR A 29 -17.97 -4.55 4.96
N PHE A 30 -17.63 -3.66 5.90
CA PHE A 30 -16.70 -3.99 6.99
C PHE A 30 -17.21 -5.19 7.80
N ARG A 31 -18.52 -5.30 8.06
CA ARG A 31 -19.16 -6.43 8.73
C ARG A 31 -19.02 -7.73 7.97
N GLU A 32 -19.23 -7.70 6.66
CA GLU A 32 -19.12 -8.90 5.82
C GLU A 32 -17.68 -9.36 5.71
N LEU A 33 -16.72 -8.44 5.54
CA LEU A 33 -15.31 -8.75 5.49
C LEU A 33 -14.82 -9.34 6.83
N ASP A 34 -15.31 -8.81 7.95
CA ASP A 34 -15.02 -9.33 9.29
C ASP A 34 -15.55 -10.76 9.45
N ARG A 35 -16.80 -11.02 9.06
CA ARG A 35 -17.40 -12.37 9.10
C ARG A 35 -16.65 -13.36 8.18
N GLU A 36 -16.28 -12.93 6.97
CA GLU A 36 -15.50 -13.79 6.05
C GLU A 36 -14.09 -14.10 6.60
N SER A 37 -13.51 -13.21 7.40
CA SER A 37 -12.23 -13.43 8.06
C SER A 37 -12.29 -14.51 9.15
N GLU A 38 -13.48 -14.82 9.67
CA GLU A 38 -13.69 -15.86 10.67
C GLU A 38 -13.68 -17.28 10.09
N ARG A 39 -13.79 -17.42 8.76
CA ARG A 39 -13.69 -18.73 8.08
C ARG A 39 -12.29 -19.30 8.21
N ASP A 40 -12.19 -20.60 8.00
CA ASP A 40 -10.91 -21.30 8.01
C ASP A 40 -9.99 -20.77 6.90
N GLY A 41 -8.72 -20.66 7.22
CA GLY A 41 -7.66 -20.27 6.33
C GLY A 41 -6.66 -21.39 6.09
N GLU A 42 -5.60 -21.10 5.36
CA GLU A 42 -4.50 -22.03 5.14
C GLU A 42 -3.86 -22.48 6.45
N GLU A 43 -3.45 -23.76 6.51
CA GLU A 43 -2.71 -24.31 7.65
C GLU A 43 -1.23 -23.92 7.56
N GLY A 44 -0.54 -23.98 8.70
CA GLY A 44 0.90 -23.71 8.79
C GLY A 44 1.23 -22.39 9.50
N PRO A 45 2.53 -22.13 9.71
CA PRO A 45 2.99 -20.93 10.43
C PRO A 45 3.01 -19.66 9.58
N ILE A 46 2.95 -19.79 8.25
CA ILE A 46 3.05 -18.68 7.29
C ILE A 46 1.91 -18.79 6.28
N ALA A 47 1.26 -17.66 6.01
CA ALA A 47 0.27 -17.52 4.96
C ALA A 47 0.85 -16.73 3.78
N PHE A 48 0.49 -17.12 2.55
CA PHE A 48 1.02 -16.56 1.30
C PHE A 48 -0.09 -15.91 0.45
N PRO A 49 -0.63 -14.74 0.83
CA PRO A 49 -1.62 -14.03 0.02
C PRO A 49 -1.04 -13.66 -1.35
N ARG A 50 -1.87 -13.76 -2.43
CA ARG A 50 -1.45 -13.58 -3.82
C ARG A 50 -2.43 -12.75 -4.62
N GLY A 51 -1.88 -12.06 -5.62
CA GLY A 51 -2.67 -11.33 -6.62
C GLY A 51 -3.28 -10.02 -6.12
N VAL A 52 -4.07 -9.39 -6.99
CA VAL A 52 -4.82 -8.16 -6.69
C VAL A 52 -6.31 -8.51 -6.66
N CYS A 53 -6.74 -9.15 -5.58
CA CYS A 53 -8.10 -9.66 -5.42
C CYS A 53 -8.53 -9.66 -3.95
N ALA A 54 -9.83 -9.83 -3.71
CA ALA A 54 -10.39 -9.85 -2.36
C ALA A 54 -9.82 -10.99 -1.49
N ASP A 55 -9.48 -12.12 -2.10
CA ASP A 55 -8.91 -13.26 -1.37
C ASP A 55 -7.54 -12.94 -0.76
N PHE A 56 -6.74 -12.07 -1.40
CA PHE A 56 -5.52 -11.55 -0.78
C PHE A 56 -5.79 -10.91 0.58
N VAL A 57 -6.76 -10.00 0.63
CA VAL A 57 -7.14 -9.27 1.86
C VAL A 57 -7.70 -10.22 2.91
N LEU A 58 -8.55 -11.16 2.50
CA LEU A 58 -9.12 -12.18 3.39
C LEU A 58 -8.05 -13.12 3.94
N THR A 59 -7.07 -13.51 3.13
CA THR A 59 -5.94 -14.36 3.58
C THR A 59 -5.10 -13.60 4.62
N VAL A 60 -4.83 -12.31 4.44
CA VAL A 60 -4.16 -11.49 5.46
C VAL A 60 -4.93 -11.47 6.77
N LEU A 61 -6.25 -11.24 6.72
CA LEU A 61 -7.09 -11.18 7.93
C LEU A 61 -7.14 -12.53 8.66
N ARG A 62 -7.32 -13.64 7.94
CA ARG A 62 -7.32 -15.00 8.49
C ARG A 62 -5.99 -15.35 9.13
N ALA A 63 -4.89 -14.98 8.48
CA ALA A 63 -3.54 -15.16 9.00
C ALA A 63 -3.33 -14.38 10.31
N TRP A 64 -3.73 -13.10 10.35
CA TRP A 64 -3.63 -12.30 11.58
C TRP A 64 -4.48 -12.87 12.72
N ARG A 65 -5.69 -13.37 12.43
CA ARG A 65 -6.55 -14.03 13.42
C ARG A 65 -5.90 -15.26 14.03
N ARG A 66 -5.18 -16.04 13.21
CA ARG A 66 -4.53 -17.29 13.61
C ARG A 66 -3.11 -17.08 14.17
N GLY A 67 -2.60 -15.85 14.19
CA GLY A 67 -1.23 -15.57 14.62
C GLY A 67 -0.16 -16.06 13.65
N GLN A 68 -0.52 -16.27 12.38
CA GLN A 68 0.41 -16.65 11.31
C GLN A 68 1.19 -15.44 10.81
N VAL A 69 2.40 -15.68 10.31
CA VAL A 69 3.17 -14.67 9.60
C VAL A 69 2.64 -14.52 8.17
N VAL A 70 2.41 -13.31 7.72
CA VAL A 70 1.99 -13.01 6.35
C VAL A 70 3.24 -12.81 5.49
N CYS A 71 3.37 -13.55 4.40
CA CYS A 71 4.42 -13.39 3.38
C CYS A 71 3.75 -13.20 2.01
N PRO A 72 3.43 -11.95 1.61
CA PRO A 72 2.79 -11.70 0.32
C PRO A 72 3.66 -12.10 -0.85
N LEU A 73 3.05 -12.66 -1.88
CA LEU A 73 3.73 -13.11 -3.09
C LEU A 73 3.03 -12.58 -4.34
N GLU A 74 3.78 -12.38 -5.41
CA GLU A 74 3.21 -12.18 -6.73
C GLU A 74 2.47 -13.46 -7.19
N SER A 75 1.55 -13.32 -8.14
CA SER A 75 0.67 -14.41 -8.58
C SER A 75 1.44 -15.63 -9.10
N ASP A 76 2.59 -15.40 -9.74
CA ASP A 76 3.47 -16.40 -10.34
C ASP A 76 4.70 -16.76 -9.48
N GLN A 77 4.87 -16.09 -8.34
CA GLN A 77 6.03 -16.31 -7.47
C GLN A 77 5.85 -17.57 -6.63
N SER A 78 6.85 -18.46 -6.62
CA SER A 78 6.87 -19.60 -5.69
C SER A 78 7.14 -19.15 -4.25
N PRO A 79 6.57 -19.83 -3.24
CA PRO A 79 6.93 -19.56 -1.85
C PRO A 79 8.44 -19.70 -1.63
N PRO A 80 9.05 -18.81 -0.85
CA PRO A 80 10.46 -18.95 -0.49
C PRO A 80 10.67 -20.21 0.37
N ASP A 81 11.82 -20.87 0.23
CA ASP A 81 12.21 -22.01 1.07
C ASP A 81 12.60 -21.51 2.47
N ILE A 82 11.63 -21.47 3.37
CA ILE A 82 11.83 -21.02 4.76
C ILE A 82 12.16 -22.25 5.63
N LYS A 83 13.46 -22.49 5.85
CA LYS A 83 14.00 -23.67 6.56
C LYS A 83 13.78 -23.64 8.07
N ALA A 84 13.58 -22.46 8.64
CA ALA A 84 13.39 -22.28 10.08
C ALA A 84 12.01 -21.69 10.40
N PRO A 85 11.42 -21.97 11.57
CA PRO A 85 10.21 -21.30 11.98
C PRO A 85 10.44 -19.79 12.06
N PRO A 86 9.39 -18.99 11.78
CA PRO A 86 9.52 -17.53 11.89
C PRO A 86 9.98 -17.13 13.30
N PRO A 87 10.83 -16.10 13.43
CA PRO A 87 11.23 -15.60 14.75
C PRO A 87 10.02 -15.15 15.57
N GLU A 88 10.11 -15.27 16.89
CA GLU A 88 9.04 -14.85 17.79
C GLU A 88 8.69 -13.35 17.61
N GLY A 89 7.41 -13.02 17.62
CA GLY A 89 6.91 -11.66 17.46
C GLY A 89 6.85 -11.15 16.02
N VAL A 90 7.38 -11.90 15.04
CA VAL A 90 7.24 -11.57 13.62
C VAL A 90 5.80 -11.79 13.17
N ALA A 91 5.24 -10.81 12.46
CA ALA A 91 3.88 -10.85 11.90
C ALA A 91 3.86 -10.80 10.38
N HIS A 92 4.97 -10.37 9.75
CA HIS A 92 5.01 -10.16 8.31
C HIS A 92 6.43 -10.29 7.77
N PHE A 93 6.54 -10.86 6.58
CA PHE A 93 7.75 -10.87 5.78
C PHE A 93 7.55 -10.05 4.50
N LYS A 94 8.52 -9.21 4.16
CA LYS A 94 8.63 -8.58 2.84
C LYS A 94 9.82 -9.20 2.11
N THR A 95 9.62 -9.58 0.85
CA THR A 95 10.69 -10.03 -0.02
C THR A 95 11.20 -8.84 -0.85
N THR A 96 12.53 -8.67 -0.94
CA THR A 96 13.12 -7.68 -1.84
C THR A 96 13.32 -8.27 -3.22
N SER A 97 13.16 -7.43 -4.28
CA SER A 97 13.57 -7.81 -5.62
C SER A 97 15.09 -7.96 -5.67
N ALA A 98 15.60 -9.07 -6.22
CA ALA A 98 17.02 -9.39 -6.32
C ALA A 98 17.76 -8.53 -7.38
N THR A 99 17.60 -7.21 -7.39
CA THR A 99 18.28 -6.33 -8.34
C THR A 99 19.80 -6.31 -8.18
N THR A 100 20.29 -6.72 -7.01
CA THR A 100 21.74 -6.71 -6.66
C THR A 100 22.26 -8.04 -6.12
N GLY A 101 21.48 -9.14 -6.19
CA GLY A 101 21.89 -10.44 -5.64
C GLY A 101 20.76 -11.35 -5.21
N VAL A 102 20.95 -12.10 -4.12
CA VAL A 102 19.92 -13.02 -3.57
C VAL A 102 18.76 -12.23 -2.97
N PRO A 103 17.49 -12.59 -3.24
CA PRO A 103 16.33 -11.97 -2.58
C PRO A 103 16.51 -12.03 -1.06
N ARG A 104 16.32 -10.90 -0.39
CA ARG A 104 16.36 -10.83 1.08
C ARG A 104 14.94 -10.84 1.61
N MET A 105 14.78 -11.46 2.75
CA MET A 105 13.52 -11.48 3.50
C MET A 105 13.68 -10.57 4.71
N ILE A 106 12.81 -9.57 4.80
CA ILE A 106 12.80 -8.59 5.89
C ILE A 106 11.61 -8.92 6.79
N ALA A 107 11.88 -9.06 8.08
CA ALA A 107 10.87 -9.39 9.07
C ALA A 107 10.29 -8.15 9.73
N PHE A 108 8.98 -8.14 9.98
CA PHE A 108 8.28 -7.06 10.66
C PHE A 108 7.40 -7.59 11.77
N THR A 109 7.43 -6.91 12.90
CA THR A 109 6.50 -7.12 14.01
C THR A 109 5.16 -6.41 13.73
N ALA A 110 4.14 -6.76 14.49
CA ALA A 110 2.84 -6.08 14.44
C ALA A 110 2.96 -4.57 14.74
N SER A 111 3.81 -4.18 15.67
CA SER A 111 4.03 -2.76 16.03
C SER A 111 4.67 -1.96 14.91
N GLN A 112 5.61 -2.55 14.16
CA GLN A 112 6.25 -1.92 13.00
C GLN A 112 5.26 -1.69 11.87
N LEU A 113 4.38 -2.67 11.57
CA LEU A 113 3.31 -2.51 10.57
C LEU A 113 2.29 -1.43 10.98
N MET A 114 1.92 -1.37 12.26
CA MET A 114 1.03 -0.32 12.77
C MET A 114 1.65 1.06 12.65
N ALA A 115 2.95 1.19 12.95
CA ALA A 115 3.68 2.44 12.81
C ALA A 115 3.79 2.90 11.36
N ASP A 116 4.03 1.97 10.41
CA ASP A 116 4.05 2.25 8.97
C ASP A 116 2.67 2.76 8.49
N ALA A 117 1.59 2.05 8.85
CA ALA A 117 0.23 2.46 8.52
C ALA A 117 -0.14 3.84 9.08
N GLU A 118 0.17 4.11 10.34
CA GLU A 118 -0.06 5.41 10.99
C GLU A 118 0.71 6.53 10.29
N SER A 119 1.99 6.29 9.96
CA SER A 119 2.83 7.25 9.25
C SER A 119 2.26 7.57 7.86
N VAL A 120 1.88 6.55 7.08
CA VAL A 120 1.31 6.69 5.74
C VAL A 120 -0.02 7.46 5.80
N VAL A 121 -0.96 7.02 6.61
CA VAL A 121 -2.30 7.64 6.69
C VAL A 121 -2.21 9.09 7.15
N ALA A 122 -1.44 9.36 8.21
CA ALA A 122 -1.34 10.70 8.79
C ALA A 122 -0.56 11.67 7.89
N THR A 123 0.53 11.22 7.24
CA THR A 123 1.37 12.09 6.41
C THR A 123 0.71 12.41 5.07
N MET A 124 0.10 11.41 4.43
CA MET A 124 -0.52 11.59 3.13
C MET A 124 -1.95 12.13 3.21
N GLY A 125 -2.54 12.17 4.41
CA GLY A 125 -3.92 12.63 4.60
C GLY A 125 -4.94 11.67 3.97
N LEU A 126 -4.71 10.35 4.05
CA LEU A 126 -5.68 9.36 3.57
C LEU A 126 -6.96 9.43 4.39
N ARG A 127 -8.11 9.31 3.73
CA ARG A 127 -9.43 9.55 4.31
C ARG A 127 -10.41 8.43 4.00
N PRO A 128 -11.27 8.03 4.95
CA PRO A 128 -12.30 7.01 4.71
C PRO A 128 -13.34 7.40 3.64
N ASP A 129 -13.57 8.70 3.43
CA ASP A 129 -14.49 9.23 2.40
C ASP A 129 -13.85 9.38 1.01
N TRP A 130 -12.57 9.02 0.86
CA TRP A 130 -11.85 8.94 -0.41
C TRP A 130 -11.25 7.53 -0.57
N PRO A 131 -12.03 6.54 -1.04
CA PRO A 131 -11.53 5.18 -1.23
C PRO A 131 -10.25 5.13 -2.06
N ASN A 132 -9.34 4.25 -1.68
CA ASN A 132 -8.15 3.96 -2.47
C ASN A 132 -8.52 3.15 -3.72
N VAL A 133 -8.05 3.54 -4.89
CA VAL A 133 -8.10 2.72 -6.11
C VAL A 133 -6.80 1.93 -6.20
N GLY A 134 -6.89 0.61 -6.01
CA GLY A 134 -5.76 -0.31 -5.96
C GLY A 134 -5.43 -0.87 -7.34
N VAL A 135 -4.40 -0.31 -7.97
CA VAL A 135 -3.92 -0.67 -9.31
C VAL A 135 -2.49 -1.24 -9.29
N ILE A 136 -1.86 -1.25 -8.12
CA ILE A 136 -0.49 -1.74 -7.92
C ILE A 136 -0.53 -3.06 -7.16
N SER A 137 0.53 -3.86 -7.32
CA SER A 137 0.64 -5.14 -6.63
C SER A 137 0.52 -4.98 -5.12
N LEU A 138 -0.35 -5.79 -4.49
CA LEU A 138 -0.52 -5.85 -3.04
C LEU A 138 0.64 -6.60 -2.36
N ALA A 139 1.42 -7.37 -3.10
CA ALA A 139 2.55 -8.15 -2.59
C ALA A 139 3.78 -7.27 -2.33
N HIS A 140 3.97 -6.20 -3.10
CA HIS A 140 5.07 -5.26 -2.87
C HIS A 140 4.82 -4.34 -1.68
N SER A 141 5.90 -3.90 -1.04
CA SER A 141 5.85 -2.96 0.09
C SER A 141 4.97 -1.75 -0.19
N TYR A 142 5.06 -1.15 -1.38
CA TYR A 142 4.25 0.01 -1.74
C TYR A 142 2.75 -0.29 -1.69
N GLY A 143 2.30 -1.36 -2.34
CA GLY A 143 0.87 -1.71 -2.34
C GLY A 143 0.38 -2.19 -0.97
N PHE A 144 1.18 -2.99 -0.26
CA PHE A 144 0.79 -3.46 1.07
C PHE A 144 0.66 -2.29 2.06
N SER A 145 1.66 -1.40 2.11
CA SER A 145 1.66 -0.26 3.03
C SER A 145 0.64 0.84 2.68
N ASN A 146 0.39 1.08 1.38
CA ASN A 146 -0.50 2.18 0.96
C ASN A 146 -1.96 1.76 0.70
N LEU A 147 -2.24 0.47 0.53
CA LEU A 147 -3.58 -0.03 0.22
C LEU A 147 -4.11 -0.99 1.28
N VAL A 148 -3.34 -2.04 1.63
CA VAL A 148 -3.81 -3.09 2.54
C VAL A 148 -3.83 -2.61 3.99
N LEU A 149 -2.73 -2.05 4.49
CA LEU A 149 -2.65 -1.56 5.86
C LEU A 149 -3.64 -0.42 6.16
N PRO A 150 -3.82 0.60 5.30
CA PRO A 150 -4.84 1.63 5.50
C PRO A 150 -6.27 1.08 5.56
N LEU A 151 -6.62 0.11 4.72
CA LEU A 151 -7.92 -0.56 4.79
C LEU A 151 -8.10 -1.25 6.15
N LEU A 152 -7.15 -2.09 6.53
CA LEU A 152 -7.31 -2.99 7.67
C LEU A 152 -7.11 -2.32 9.03
N LEU A 153 -6.25 -1.30 9.11
CA LEU A 153 -5.89 -0.67 10.38
C LEU A 153 -6.51 0.71 10.59
N HIS A 154 -7.00 1.35 9.50
CA HIS A 154 -7.57 2.71 9.56
C HIS A 154 -8.96 2.84 8.90
N GLY A 155 -9.48 1.78 8.29
CA GLY A 155 -10.81 1.79 7.68
C GLY A 155 -10.90 2.62 6.39
N ILE A 156 -9.80 2.78 5.67
CA ILE A 156 -9.78 3.43 4.36
C ILE A 156 -10.28 2.42 3.31
N PRO A 157 -11.46 2.62 2.67
CA PRO A 157 -12.00 1.64 1.73
C PRO A 157 -11.08 1.43 0.53
N LEU A 158 -11.13 0.23 -0.06
CA LEU A 158 -10.29 -0.16 -1.19
C LEU A 158 -11.12 -0.69 -2.35
N ILE A 159 -10.83 -0.21 -3.56
CA ILE A 159 -11.38 -0.69 -4.82
C ILE A 159 -10.26 -1.39 -5.58
N LEU A 160 -10.30 -2.72 -5.64
CA LEU A 160 -9.31 -3.53 -6.36
C LEU A 160 -9.60 -3.51 -7.86
N VAL A 161 -8.57 -3.20 -8.63
CA VAL A 161 -8.62 -3.17 -10.10
C VAL A 161 -7.69 -4.26 -10.63
N PRO A 162 -8.20 -5.24 -11.41
CA PRO A 162 -7.42 -6.42 -11.81
C PRO A 162 -6.24 -6.10 -12.74
N ALA A 163 -6.31 -4.98 -13.45
CA ALA A 163 -5.23 -4.50 -14.31
C ALA A 163 -5.27 -2.96 -14.40
N PRO A 164 -4.11 -2.27 -14.48
CA PRO A 164 -4.04 -0.81 -14.49
C PRO A 164 -4.41 -0.19 -15.86
N LEU A 165 -5.34 -0.82 -16.59
CA LEU A 165 -5.81 -0.34 -17.89
C LEU A 165 -6.64 0.94 -17.72
N PRO A 166 -6.53 1.93 -18.63
CA PRO A 166 -7.24 3.20 -18.54
C PRO A 166 -8.73 3.06 -18.27
N GLU A 167 -9.43 2.20 -19.00
CA GLU A 167 -10.88 2.02 -18.87
C GLU A 167 -11.29 1.38 -17.53
N LEU A 168 -10.47 0.47 -16.99
CA LEU A 168 -10.74 -0.14 -15.68
C LEU A 168 -10.52 0.87 -14.56
N VAL A 169 -9.50 1.72 -14.67
CA VAL A 169 -9.25 2.79 -13.70
C VAL A 169 -10.37 3.83 -13.72
N LYS A 170 -10.84 4.23 -14.91
CA LYS A 170 -12.01 5.12 -15.07
C LYS A 170 -13.27 4.49 -14.45
N ARG A 171 -13.52 3.20 -14.72
CA ARG A 171 -14.65 2.46 -14.14
C ARG A 171 -14.58 2.43 -12.62
N ALA A 172 -13.41 2.11 -12.05
CA ALA A 172 -13.21 2.08 -10.60
C ALA A 172 -13.48 3.46 -9.96
N ALA A 173 -12.88 4.48 -10.53
CA ALA A 173 -12.98 5.84 -10.01
C ALA A 173 -14.37 6.46 -10.18
N ALA A 174 -15.17 5.99 -11.14
CA ALA A 174 -16.56 6.42 -11.35
C ALA A 174 -17.53 5.88 -10.29
N LEU A 175 -17.12 4.89 -9.49
CA LEU A 175 -17.93 4.35 -8.40
C LEU A 175 -18.07 5.33 -7.22
N GLU A 176 -17.17 6.32 -7.15
CA GLU A 176 -17.07 7.24 -6.03
C GLU A 176 -16.90 8.69 -6.51
N ARG A 177 -17.38 9.62 -5.69
CA ARG A 177 -17.25 11.06 -5.98
C ARG A 177 -15.81 11.54 -5.89
N ASN A 178 -15.06 11.02 -4.93
CA ASN A 178 -13.66 11.35 -4.70
C ASN A 178 -12.90 10.06 -4.42
N VAL A 179 -11.69 9.94 -4.97
CA VAL A 179 -10.83 8.78 -4.75
C VAL A 179 -9.38 9.20 -4.53
N THR A 180 -8.64 8.33 -3.85
CA THR A 180 -7.17 8.34 -3.81
C THR A 180 -6.65 7.34 -4.83
N LEU A 181 -5.64 7.72 -5.61
CA LEU A 181 -5.01 6.85 -6.62
C LEU A 181 -3.50 6.81 -6.40
N ALA A 182 -2.99 5.64 -5.98
CA ALA A 182 -1.57 5.38 -5.80
C ALA A 182 -1.05 4.52 -6.95
N ALA A 183 -0.01 5.00 -7.67
CA ALA A 183 0.55 4.31 -8.82
C ALA A 183 2.03 4.62 -9.02
N VAL A 184 2.70 3.85 -9.89
CA VAL A 184 4.08 4.13 -10.30
C VAL A 184 4.11 5.18 -11.43
N PRO A 185 5.23 5.92 -11.64
CA PRO A 185 5.31 6.97 -12.65
C PRO A 185 4.96 6.52 -14.08
N ALA A 186 5.28 5.27 -14.43
CA ALA A 186 4.96 4.72 -15.74
C ALA A 186 3.43 4.65 -15.99
N LEU A 187 2.65 4.27 -14.97
CA LEU A 187 1.19 4.24 -15.06
C LEU A 187 0.61 5.65 -15.17
N TRP A 188 1.12 6.59 -14.39
CA TRP A 188 0.72 8.00 -14.47
C TRP A 188 0.96 8.56 -15.88
N ARG A 189 2.10 8.24 -16.51
CA ARG A 189 2.39 8.60 -17.90
C ARG A 189 1.39 8.00 -18.86
N THR A 190 1.16 6.67 -18.78
CA THR A 190 0.21 5.97 -19.65
C THR A 190 -1.19 6.58 -19.59
N TRP A 191 -1.69 6.88 -18.39
CA TRP A 191 -3.02 7.48 -18.23
C TRP A 191 -3.07 8.94 -18.65
N HIS A 192 -1.96 9.68 -18.49
CA HIS A 192 -1.84 11.05 -18.96
C HIS A 192 -1.89 11.11 -20.50
N ASP A 193 -1.07 10.30 -21.15
CA ASP A 193 -0.97 10.24 -22.63
C ASP A 193 -2.28 9.76 -23.27
N ALA A 194 -3.02 8.89 -22.58
CA ALA A 194 -4.34 8.39 -23.01
C ALA A 194 -5.53 9.29 -22.62
N ASP A 195 -5.29 10.43 -22.01
CA ASP A 195 -6.34 11.30 -21.42
C ASP A 195 -7.31 10.54 -20.49
N ALA A 196 -6.73 9.68 -19.66
CA ALA A 196 -7.48 8.68 -18.88
C ALA A 196 -7.43 8.88 -17.36
N ILE A 197 -6.80 9.94 -16.87
CA ILE A 197 -6.78 10.25 -15.44
C ILE A 197 -8.20 10.68 -15.02
N PRO A 198 -8.86 9.95 -14.11
CA PRO A 198 -10.24 10.28 -13.72
C PRO A 198 -10.33 11.62 -12.98
N SER A 199 -11.39 12.38 -13.25
CA SER A 199 -11.64 13.67 -12.59
C SER A 199 -12.03 13.55 -11.12
N SER A 200 -12.41 12.37 -10.66
CA SER A 200 -12.70 12.08 -9.24
C SER A 200 -11.43 11.86 -8.40
N VAL A 201 -10.24 11.77 -9.00
CA VAL A 201 -8.99 11.68 -8.25
C VAL A 201 -8.72 12.99 -7.51
N ARG A 202 -8.66 12.93 -6.18
CA ARG A 202 -8.34 14.07 -5.31
C ARG A 202 -6.96 14.00 -4.71
N LEU A 203 -6.46 12.80 -4.52
CA LEU A 203 -5.12 12.54 -4.01
C LEU A 203 -4.42 11.56 -4.97
N ALA A 204 -3.42 12.07 -5.68
CA ALA A 204 -2.59 11.30 -6.60
C ALA A 204 -1.21 11.08 -5.98
N ILE A 205 -0.82 9.81 -5.78
CA ILE A 205 0.44 9.44 -5.12
C ILE A 205 1.28 8.61 -6.07
N THR A 206 2.59 8.83 -6.09
CA THR A 206 3.52 8.03 -6.88
C THR A 206 4.75 7.62 -6.09
N ALA A 207 5.18 6.38 -6.30
CA ALA A 207 6.41 5.82 -5.72
C ALA A 207 6.98 4.70 -6.60
N GLY A 208 8.09 4.10 -6.16
CA GLY A 208 8.71 2.93 -6.79
C GLY A 208 9.68 3.25 -7.93
N ALA A 209 9.67 4.49 -8.45
CA ALA A 209 10.63 5.01 -9.42
C ALA A 209 10.66 6.55 -9.35
N PRO A 210 11.71 7.20 -9.89
CA PRO A 210 11.74 8.66 -9.98
C PRO A 210 10.58 9.22 -10.81
N LEU A 211 9.84 10.18 -10.24
CA LEU A 211 8.80 10.91 -10.97
C LEU A 211 9.41 12.00 -11.84
N PRO A 212 9.28 11.95 -13.18
CA PRO A 212 9.79 13.00 -14.07
C PRO A 212 9.05 14.33 -13.84
N LEU A 213 9.79 15.44 -13.69
CA LEU A 213 9.20 16.76 -13.50
C LEU A 213 8.25 17.16 -14.64
N ALA A 214 8.61 16.87 -15.88
CA ALA A 214 7.77 17.19 -17.04
C ALA A 214 6.40 16.51 -16.98
N LEU A 215 6.32 15.27 -16.48
CA LEU A 215 5.05 14.55 -16.29
C LEU A 215 4.21 15.21 -15.20
N GLU A 216 4.82 15.48 -14.04
CA GLU A 216 4.16 16.13 -12.91
C GLU A 216 3.60 17.51 -13.29
N GLN A 217 4.42 18.33 -13.94
CA GLN A 217 4.05 19.68 -14.41
C GLN A 217 2.94 19.64 -15.46
N SER A 218 3.01 18.68 -16.41
CA SER A 218 2.00 18.54 -17.46
C SER A 218 0.65 18.12 -16.90
N VAL A 219 0.61 17.15 -15.99
CA VAL A 219 -0.63 16.73 -15.32
C VAL A 219 -1.21 17.87 -14.49
N PHE A 220 -0.38 18.61 -13.77
CA PHE A 220 -0.83 19.75 -12.99
C PHE A 220 -1.39 20.88 -13.86
N ALA A 221 -0.69 21.24 -14.94
CA ALA A 221 -1.12 22.29 -15.86
C ALA A 221 -2.47 21.96 -16.55
N LEU A 222 -2.66 20.71 -16.95
CA LEU A 222 -3.86 20.30 -17.68
C LEU A 222 -5.07 20.00 -16.78
N ARG A 223 -4.83 19.57 -15.53
CA ARG A 223 -5.89 19.03 -14.66
C ARG A 223 -5.97 19.67 -13.28
N GLY A 224 -5.02 20.53 -12.93
CA GLY A 224 -4.89 21.04 -11.56
C GLY A 224 -4.60 19.95 -10.52
N LEU A 225 -4.18 18.76 -10.97
CA LEU A 225 -3.93 17.60 -10.11
C LEU A 225 -2.43 17.49 -9.79
N LYS A 226 -2.08 17.65 -8.52
CA LYS A 226 -0.72 17.40 -8.04
C LYS A 226 -0.50 15.88 -7.91
N ILE A 227 0.56 15.36 -8.52
CA ILE A 227 1.06 14.01 -8.23
C ILE A 227 2.10 14.13 -7.12
N HIS A 228 1.76 13.63 -5.93
CA HIS A 228 2.62 13.69 -4.76
C HIS A 228 3.69 12.61 -4.84
N ASN A 229 4.95 12.99 -4.76
CA ASN A 229 6.07 12.05 -4.77
C ASN A 229 6.23 11.43 -3.38
N PHE A 230 6.33 10.11 -3.34
CA PHE A 230 6.51 9.31 -2.13
C PHE A 230 7.78 8.48 -2.26
N TYR A 231 8.67 8.59 -1.30
CA TYR A 231 9.90 7.81 -1.20
C TYR A 231 9.83 6.84 -0.03
N GLY A 232 10.14 5.58 -0.31
CA GLY A 232 10.17 4.51 0.68
C GLY A 232 11.04 3.35 0.21
N SER A 233 11.32 2.44 1.13
CA SER A 233 12.03 1.18 0.84
C SER A 233 11.30 -0.01 1.46
N SER A 234 11.67 -1.21 1.03
CA SER A 234 11.12 -2.43 1.63
C SER A 234 11.49 -2.55 3.10
N GLU A 235 12.67 -2.08 3.48
CA GLU A 235 13.23 -2.15 4.85
C GLU A 235 12.60 -1.14 5.80
N CYS A 236 12.31 0.07 5.31
CA CYS A 236 11.95 1.21 6.16
C CYS A 236 10.46 1.56 6.11
N GLY A 237 9.71 1.03 5.14
CA GLY A 237 8.38 1.55 4.84
C GLY A 237 8.46 2.95 4.22
N GLY A 238 7.55 3.85 4.60
CA GLY A 238 7.54 5.23 4.15
C GLY A 238 8.66 6.07 4.76
N ILE A 239 9.41 6.80 3.94
CA ILE A 239 10.57 7.62 4.36
C ILE A 239 10.26 9.11 4.20
N ALA A 240 9.90 9.56 3.00
CA ALA A 240 9.63 10.97 2.71
C ALA A 240 8.43 11.14 1.78
N TYR A 241 7.78 12.27 1.87
CA TYR A 241 6.60 12.59 1.09
C TYR A 241 6.57 14.06 0.70
N ASP A 242 6.29 14.35 -0.57
CA ASP A 242 6.09 15.70 -1.06
C ASP A 242 4.62 16.13 -0.87
N ALA A 243 4.37 16.84 0.21
CA ALA A 243 3.05 17.37 0.56
C ALA A 243 2.77 18.78 -0.02
N THR A 244 3.63 19.30 -0.90
CA THR A 244 3.44 20.63 -1.49
C THR A 244 2.20 20.69 -2.39
N ALA A 245 1.57 21.84 -2.50
CA ALA A 245 0.36 22.02 -3.30
C ALA A 245 0.64 22.10 -4.81
N GLY A 246 1.85 22.48 -5.21
CA GLY A 246 2.26 22.65 -6.60
C GLY A 246 3.32 21.63 -7.04
N PRO A 247 3.63 21.58 -8.35
CA PRO A 247 4.68 20.71 -8.86
C PRO A 247 6.05 21.05 -8.27
N ARG A 248 6.91 20.04 -8.12
CA ARG A 248 8.29 20.23 -7.70
C ARG A 248 9.06 21.03 -8.74
N THR A 249 10.12 21.71 -8.30
CA THR A 249 11.07 22.43 -9.16
C THR A 249 12.34 21.63 -9.40
N GLU A 250 12.63 20.64 -8.54
CA GLU A 250 13.83 19.81 -8.61
C GLU A 250 13.46 18.34 -8.67
N SER A 251 14.04 17.60 -9.61
CA SER A 251 13.77 16.17 -9.83
C SER A 251 14.24 15.29 -8.68
N SER A 252 15.29 15.69 -7.96
CA SER A 252 15.86 15.00 -6.80
C SER A 252 15.05 15.17 -5.52
N CYS A 253 14.15 16.16 -5.46
CA CYS A 253 13.33 16.40 -4.29
C CYS A 253 12.31 15.25 -4.11
N VAL A 254 12.34 14.59 -2.95
CA VAL A 254 11.38 13.54 -2.56
C VAL A 254 10.42 13.98 -1.45
N GLY A 255 10.48 15.26 -1.06
CA GLY A 255 9.66 15.85 -0.01
C GLY A 255 10.31 15.85 1.37
N ALA A 256 9.51 16.02 2.40
CA ALA A 256 9.93 16.05 3.80
C ALA A 256 9.84 14.64 4.43
N PRO A 257 10.59 14.37 5.51
CA PRO A 257 10.44 13.13 6.28
C PRO A 257 8.99 12.92 6.70
N MET A 258 8.53 11.68 6.61
CA MET A 258 7.18 11.31 7.04
C MET A 258 7.05 11.35 8.57
N LYS A 259 5.82 11.33 9.07
CA LYS A 259 5.54 11.33 10.52
C LYS A 259 6.26 10.18 11.21
N GLY A 260 7.07 10.51 12.22
CA GLY A 260 7.85 9.53 12.99
C GLY A 260 9.15 9.09 12.33
N VAL A 261 9.53 9.67 11.19
CA VAL A 261 10.79 9.40 10.50
C VAL A 261 11.81 10.50 10.81
N SER A 262 13.03 10.08 11.17
CA SER A 262 14.19 10.95 11.31
C SER A 262 15.27 10.50 10.32
N LEU A 263 15.90 11.45 9.67
CA LEU A 263 16.95 11.23 8.67
C LEU A 263 18.26 11.84 9.14
N SER A 264 19.36 11.12 8.94
CA SER A 264 20.74 11.62 9.11
C SER A 264 21.62 11.10 7.97
N LEU A 265 22.73 11.80 7.71
CA LEU A 265 23.77 11.30 6.81
C LEU A 265 24.86 10.65 7.65
N ALA A 266 25.23 9.43 7.29
CA ALA A 266 26.41 8.75 7.83
C ALA A 266 27.70 9.37 7.26
N GLU A 267 28.84 9.05 7.86
CA GLU A 267 30.15 9.56 7.43
C GLU A 267 30.53 9.16 5.98
N ASP A 268 30.01 8.02 5.53
CA ASP A 268 30.19 7.51 4.15
C ASP A 268 29.20 8.14 3.14
N GLY A 269 28.34 9.08 3.59
CA GLY A 269 27.32 9.73 2.77
C GLY A 269 26.04 8.92 2.57
N CYS A 270 25.90 7.76 3.21
CA CYS A 270 24.67 6.98 3.20
C CYS A 270 23.57 7.66 4.01
N LEU A 271 22.33 7.55 3.54
CA LEU A 271 21.16 8.04 4.26
C LEU A 271 20.76 7.04 5.36
N GLU A 272 20.87 7.46 6.61
CA GLU A 272 20.33 6.71 7.74
C GLU A 272 18.88 7.07 7.99
N VAL A 273 18.03 6.05 8.10
CA VAL A 273 16.60 6.19 8.39
C VAL A 273 16.30 5.60 9.75
N ARG A 274 15.73 6.41 10.65
CA ARG A 274 15.24 5.97 11.96
C ARG A 274 13.73 6.17 12.01
N SER A 275 13.01 5.08 12.23
CA SER A 275 11.55 5.06 12.32
C SER A 275 11.07 3.86 13.11
N PRO A 276 9.94 3.95 13.83
CA PRO A 276 9.30 2.79 14.44
C PRO A 276 8.84 1.72 13.44
N ALA A 277 8.83 2.04 12.13
CA ALA A 277 8.41 1.15 11.04
C ALA A 277 9.55 0.34 10.43
N VAL A 278 10.81 0.61 10.78
CA VAL A 278 11.99 -0.08 10.20
C VAL A 278 11.97 -1.57 10.56
N GLY A 279 12.06 -2.43 9.53
CA GLY A 279 12.07 -3.88 9.66
C GLY A 279 13.38 -4.43 10.21
N MET A 280 13.35 -5.69 10.57
CA MET A 280 14.51 -6.46 11.02
C MET A 280 15.12 -7.19 9.81
N THR A 281 16.41 -6.99 9.56
CA THR A 281 17.18 -7.64 8.48
C THR A 281 18.08 -8.73 9.02
#